data_890108e09557c2b314c86c3f62df803b
#
_entry.id   890108e09557c2b314c86c3f62df803b
#
_cell.length_a   1.000
_cell.length_b   1.000
_cell.length_c   1.000
_cell.angle_alpha   90.00
_cell.angle_beta   90.00
_cell.angle_gamma   90.00
#
_symmetry.space_group_name_H-M   'P 1'
#
loop_
_entity.id
_entity.type
_entity.pdbx_description
1 polymer ?
#
loop_
_entity_poly.entity_id
_entity_poly.type
_entity_poly.pdbx_seq_one_letter_code
_entity_poly.pdbx_strand_id
1 'polypeptide(L)'
;MNKIIFTEEYCQPENLFPFTLTRQIQDIRVGILTIREKWEKILGLPSFDRYEDDYKDLDRSISIEEAVDDGVCLMIHGNILPSPKLIEAIRLLKDGEFITVNGTAGTIYRFSKKQITEKYKIKVTNPVTVTEDVKAIRFPWDIFQLNDWAIREDFALIKGKRKSQAIPSSTKAINPAEIFIEKGANVQHCVLNASFGPIYIGKNTEVMEGAMIRGPFALGEGARVKMGARIYGATSIGPYSVAGGEIKNSILFGYSSKAHDGYLGDSVIGEWCNLGAGTTNSNLKNNASIVKVWTPKGQLAAGIKCGMMMGDYSRTAINTAVNCGTVIGVSCNVFGNGLTPNYIPNFSWGSEGVKRYEFEKAIRDIESWKKLKSKSVSDNEKSILKYIFKHF
;
A
#
# COMPACT_ATOMS: atom_id res chain seq x y z
N MET A 1 -25.50 -5.99 10.25
CA MET A 1 -24.56 -5.86 9.12
C MET A 1 -23.85 -7.18 8.96
N ASN A 2 -23.84 -7.71 7.75
CA ASN A 2 -23.32 -9.06 7.51
C ASN A 2 -22.04 -9.07 6.68
N LYS A 3 -21.81 -8.04 5.86
CA LYS A 3 -20.62 -7.91 5.02
C LYS A 3 -20.32 -6.47 4.64
N ILE A 4 -19.07 -6.24 4.27
CA ILE A 4 -18.57 -4.99 3.69
C ILE A 4 -18.49 -5.19 2.18
N ILE A 5 -18.88 -4.18 1.41
CA ILE A 5 -18.72 -4.14 -0.04
C ILE A 5 -17.90 -2.91 -0.37
N PHE A 6 -16.74 -3.12 -0.97
CA PHE A 6 -15.95 -2.02 -1.49
C PHE A 6 -16.39 -1.64 -2.89
N THR A 7 -16.37 -0.35 -3.18
CA THR A 7 -16.59 0.20 -4.51
C THR A 7 -15.50 1.21 -4.86
N GLU A 8 -15.09 1.22 -6.12
CA GLU A 8 -14.19 2.24 -6.66
C GLU A 8 -14.95 3.37 -7.37
N GLU A 9 -16.29 3.28 -7.45
CA GLU A 9 -17.14 4.35 -7.98
C GLU A 9 -16.81 5.67 -7.25
N TYR A 10 -16.53 6.71 -8.02
CA TYR A 10 -16.06 8.04 -7.54
C TYR A 10 -14.66 8.10 -6.90
N CYS A 11 -13.91 7.01 -6.83
CA CYS A 11 -12.55 6.99 -6.26
C CYS A 11 -11.44 7.40 -7.25
N GLN A 12 -11.72 7.40 -8.55
CA GLN A 12 -10.77 7.69 -9.63
C GLN A 12 -9.48 6.85 -9.53
N PRO A 13 -9.55 5.51 -9.72
CA PRO A 13 -8.40 4.62 -9.57
C PRO A 13 -7.19 5.01 -10.41
N GLU A 14 -7.42 5.62 -11.58
CA GLU A 14 -6.38 6.07 -12.50
C GLU A 14 -5.45 7.13 -11.89
N ASN A 15 -5.91 7.89 -10.90
CA ASN A 15 -5.05 8.84 -10.18
C ASN A 15 -4.02 8.15 -9.29
N LEU A 16 -4.22 6.87 -8.95
CA LEU A 16 -3.33 6.05 -8.11
C LEU A 16 -2.38 5.16 -8.93
N PHE A 17 -2.31 5.34 -10.26
CA PHE A 17 -1.32 4.65 -11.08
C PHE A 17 0.09 4.92 -10.56
N PRO A 18 0.98 3.89 -10.57
CA PRO A 18 0.84 2.57 -11.21
C PRO A 18 0.17 1.48 -10.33
N PHE A 19 -0.18 1.76 -9.08
CA PHE A 19 -0.57 0.73 -8.10
C PHE A 19 -1.92 0.10 -8.39
N THR A 20 -2.88 0.86 -8.88
CA THR A 20 -4.24 0.39 -9.19
C THR A 20 -4.36 -0.32 -10.55
N LEU A 21 -3.28 -0.45 -11.29
CA LEU A 21 -3.25 -1.29 -12.49
C LEU A 21 -3.33 -2.79 -12.15
N THR A 22 -2.81 -3.21 -11.00
CA THR A 22 -2.68 -4.61 -10.61
C THR A 22 -3.54 -5.02 -9.42
N ARG A 23 -4.21 -4.08 -8.77
CA ARG A 23 -5.05 -4.32 -7.58
C ARG A 23 -6.15 -3.29 -7.44
N GLN A 24 -7.14 -3.62 -6.62
CA GLN A 24 -8.17 -2.68 -6.18
C GLN A 24 -7.58 -1.68 -5.16
N ILE A 25 -8.19 -0.48 -5.02
CA ILE A 25 -7.70 0.57 -4.12
C ILE A 25 -7.66 0.08 -2.67
N GLN A 26 -8.68 -0.65 -2.23
CA GLN A 26 -8.77 -1.18 -0.86
C GLN A 26 -7.67 -2.18 -0.51
N ASP A 27 -7.00 -2.75 -1.51
CA ASP A 27 -5.88 -3.68 -1.31
C ASP A 27 -4.51 -2.96 -1.27
N ILE A 28 -4.51 -1.63 -1.36
CA ILE A 28 -3.31 -0.81 -1.14
C ILE A 28 -2.95 -0.81 0.34
N ARG A 29 -1.67 -1.04 0.64
CA ARG A 29 -1.10 -0.98 1.98
C ARG A 29 -0.77 0.45 2.37
N VAL A 30 -1.32 0.89 3.52
CA VAL A 30 -0.98 2.16 4.18
C VAL A 30 -0.87 1.86 5.68
N GLY A 31 0.28 2.01 6.28
CA GLY A 31 0.51 1.53 7.66
C GLY A 31 0.95 0.06 7.71
N ILE A 32 0.47 -0.68 8.69
CA ILE A 32 0.76 -2.10 8.89
C ILE A 32 -0.13 -2.96 7.98
N LEU A 33 -1.36 -2.55 7.80
CA LEU A 33 -2.44 -3.27 7.11
C LEU A 33 -2.78 -2.63 5.76
N THR A 34 -3.44 -3.39 4.87
CA THR A 34 -4.14 -2.81 3.72
C THR A 34 -5.41 -2.09 4.19
N ILE A 35 -6.01 -1.25 3.33
CA ILE A 35 -7.26 -0.56 3.67
C ILE A 35 -8.35 -1.60 3.97
N ARG A 36 -8.45 -2.66 3.17
CA ARG A 36 -9.36 -3.79 3.37
C ARG A 36 -9.17 -4.43 4.73
N GLU A 37 -7.93 -4.84 5.05
CA GLU A 37 -7.60 -5.50 6.32
C GLU A 37 -7.96 -4.64 7.55
N LYS A 38 -7.83 -3.30 7.45
CA LYS A 38 -8.25 -2.39 8.53
C LYS A 38 -9.76 -2.48 8.77
N TRP A 39 -10.55 -2.32 7.71
CA TRP A 39 -12.00 -2.35 7.81
C TRP A 39 -12.52 -3.70 8.29
N GLU A 40 -12.02 -4.81 7.74
CA GLU A 40 -12.38 -6.17 8.18
C GLU A 40 -12.08 -6.37 9.67
N LYS A 41 -10.88 -5.96 10.11
CA LYS A 41 -10.46 -6.13 11.50
C LYS A 41 -11.26 -5.27 12.48
N ILE A 42 -11.61 -4.04 12.11
CA ILE A 42 -12.35 -3.10 12.96
C ILE A 42 -13.81 -3.50 13.10
N LEU A 43 -14.44 -3.89 12.00
CA LEU A 43 -15.87 -4.20 11.97
C LEU A 43 -16.14 -5.69 12.27
N GLY A 44 -15.14 -6.57 12.17
CA GLY A 44 -15.30 -8.02 12.35
C GLY A 44 -16.16 -8.65 11.25
N LEU A 45 -16.17 -8.08 10.04
CA LEU A 45 -17.01 -8.49 8.93
C LEU A 45 -16.16 -8.94 7.74
N PRO A 46 -16.60 -9.95 6.96
CA PRO A 46 -15.98 -10.26 5.68
C PRO A 46 -16.21 -9.14 4.68
N SER A 47 -15.28 -8.96 3.73
CA SER A 47 -15.40 -7.96 2.68
C SER A 47 -15.37 -8.56 1.29
N PHE A 48 -16.07 -7.90 0.39
CA PHE A 48 -16.16 -8.22 -1.02
C PHE A 48 -15.97 -6.95 -1.85
N ASP A 49 -15.71 -7.12 -3.13
CA ASP A 49 -15.62 -6.03 -4.09
C ASP A 49 -16.93 -5.98 -4.88
N ARG A 50 -17.48 -4.80 -5.05
CA ARG A 50 -18.62 -4.64 -5.96
C ARG A 50 -18.19 -5.10 -7.36
N TYR A 51 -18.97 -5.99 -7.94
CA TYR A 51 -18.75 -6.39 -9.32
C TYR A 51 -18.87 -5.16 -10.23
N GLU A 52 -17.81 -4.87 -10.92
CA GLU A 52 -17.70 -3.86 -11.96
C GLU A 52 -17.06 -4.54 -13.18
N ASP A 53 -17.35 -4.11 -14.39
CA ASP A 53 -16.70 -4.64 -15.61
C ASP A 53 -15.24 -4.19 -15.64
N ASP A 54 -14.42 -4.83 -14.83
CA ASP A 54 -13.01 -4.55 -14.64
C ASP A 54 -12.18 -5.79 -15.07
N TYR A 55 -10.96 -5.55 -15.50
CA TYR A 55 -10.00 -6.60 -15.86
C TYR A 55 -9.27 -7.20 -14.65
N LYS A 56 -9.41 -6.57 -13.47
CA LYS A 56 -8.76 -7.03 -12.24
C LYS A 56 -9.46 -8.25 -11.66
N ASP A 57 -8.73 -8.95 -10.80
CA ASP A 57 -9.22 -10.17 -10.18
C ASP A 57 -10.51 -9.97 -9.41
N LEU A 58 -11.45 -10.85 -9.71
CA LEU A 58 -12.80 -10.81 -9.21
C LEU A 58 -13.12 -11.97 -8.27
N ASP A 59 -12.11 -12.68 -7.74
CA ASP A 59 -12.31 -13.78 -6.78
C ASP A 59 -13.15 -13.36 -5.57
N ARG A 60 -13.15 -12.07 -5.24
CA ARG A 60 -13.95 -11.48 -4.18
C ARG A 60 -15.11 -10.63 -4.68
N SER A 61 -15.35 -10.61 -5.97
CA SER A 61 -16.43 -9.79 -6.54
C SER A 61 -17.80 -10.39 -6.23
N ILE A 62 -18.74 -9.49 -5.95
CA ILE A 62 -20.12 -9.84 -5.65
C ILE A 62 -21.06 -8.85 -6.32
N SER A 63 -22.15 -9.35 -6.88
CA SER A 63 -23.22 -8.48 -7.36
C SER A 63 -23.98 -7.84 -6.18
N ILE A 64 -24.64 -6.73 -6.42
CA ILE A 64 -25.44 -6.08 -5.38
C ILE A 64 -26.58 -6.97 -4.89
N GLU A 65 -27.17 -7.78 -5.78
CA GLU A 65 -28.24 -8.72 -5.45
C GLU A 65 -27.76 -9.79 -4.47
N GLU A 66 -26.68 -10.48 -4.83
CA GLU A 66 -26.07 -11.50 -3.96
C GLU A 66 -25.63 -10.92 -2.61
N ALA A 67 -25.18 -9.67 -2.65
CA ALA A 67 -24.72 -8.99 -1.43
C ALA A 67 -25.83 -8.86 -0.38
N VAL A 68 -27.07 -8.56 -0.79
CA VAL A 68 -28.20 -8.30 0.12
C VAL A 68 -29.05 -9.52 0.45
N ASP A 69 -28.80 -10.67 -0.20
CA ASP A 69 -29.54 -11.89 0.11
C ASP A 69 -29.37 -12.32 1.56
N ASP A 70 -28.21 -12.05 2.17
CA ASP A 70 -27.89 -12.35 3.57
C ASP A 70 -28.27 -11.22 4.55
N GLY A 71 -28.90 -10.12 4.08
CA GLY A 71 -29.38 -9.04 4.94
C GLY A 71 -28.74 -7.67 4.69
N VAL A 72 -28.30 -6.99 5.76
CA VAL A 72 -27.81 -5.60 5.70
C VAL A 72 -26.34 -5.54 5.35
N CYS A 73 -25.99 -4.75 4.35
CA CYS A 73 -24.62 -4.51 3.88
C CYS A 73 -24.15 -3.10 4.19
N LEU A 74 -22.83 -2.97 4.29
CA LEU A 74 -22.13 -1.70 4.36
C LEU A 74 -21.27 -1.55 3.10
N MET A 75 -21.57 -0.56 2.26
CA MET A 75 -20.72 -0.24 1.10
C MET A 75 -19.80 0.91 1.45
N ILE A 76 -18.52 0.76 1.16
CA ILE A 76 -17.47 1.72 1.51
C ILE A 76 -16.67 2.04 0.24
N HIS A 77 -16.37 3.32 0.00
CA HIS A 77 -15.43 3.70 -1.04
C HIS A 77 -14.02 3.18 -0.70
N GLY A 78 -13.39 2.48 -1.66
CA GLY A 78 -12.16 1.74 -1.44
C GLY A 78 -10.95 2.56 -0.98
N ASN A 79 -10.99 3.87 -1.20
CA ASN A 79 -9.91 4.80 -0.85
C ASN A 79 -10.01 5.39 0.58
N ILE A 80 -11.06 5.10 1.33
CA ILE A 80 -11.31 5.68 2.68
C ILE A 80 -10.60 4.85 3.74
N LEU A 81 -9.83 5.54 4.58
CA LEU A 81 -9.19 4.97 5.77
C LEU A 81 -10.12 5.10 6.99
N PRO A 82 -10.27 4.05 7.82
CA PRO A 82 -11.11 4.12 9.01
C PRO A 82 -10.50 5.07 10.06
N SER A 83 -11.32 5.95 10.62
CA SER A 83 -10.99 6.76 11.79
C SER A 83 -11.95 6.45 12.95
N PRO A 84 -11.59 6.73 14.21
CA PRO A 84 -12.47 6.48 15.36
C PRO A 84 -13.86 7.09 15.22
N LYS A 85 -13.95 8.35 14.81
CA LYS A 85 -15.24 9.05 14.62
C LYS A 85 -16.07 8.45 13.49
N LEU A 86 -15.40 8.09 12.38
CA LEU A 86 -16.08 7.45 11.25
C LEU A 86 -16.66 6.08 11.66
N ILE A 87 -15.92 5.32 12.46
CA ILE A 87 -16.38 4.04 13.00
C ILE A 87 -17.58 4.23 13.93
N GLU A 88 -17.56 5.25 14.79
CA GLU A 88 -18.68 5.59 15.65
C GLU A 88 -19.93 5.96 14.84
N ALA A 89 -19.79 6.79 13.82
CA ALA A 89 -20.88 7.16 12.92
C ALA A 89 -21.47 5.93 12.20
N ILE A 90 -20.61 5.00 11.71
CA ILE A 90 -21.06 3.77 11.07
C ILE A 90 -21.89 2.89 12.01
N ARG A 91 -21.51 2.81 13.28
CA ARG A 91 -22.24 2.00 14.28
C ARG A 91 -23.65 2.52 14.53
N LEU A 92 -23.85 3.83 14.40
CA LEU A 92 -25.14 4.52 14.58
C LEU A 92 -25.98 4.57 13.31
N LEU A 93 -25.39 4.30 12.14
CA LEU A 93 -26.03 4.39 10.83
C LEU A 93 -27.20 3.40 10.73
N LYS A 94 -28.34 3.82 10.22
CA LYS A 94 -29.55 3.01 9.97
C LYS A 94 -29.62 2.57 8.52
N ASP A 95 -30.44 1.57 8.26
CA ASP A 95 -30.69 1.08 6.89
C ASP A 95 -31.30 2.19 6.01
N GLY A 96 -30.71 2.44 4.86
CA GLY A 96 -31.10 3.51 3.96
C GLY A 96 -30.41 4.86 4.26
N GLU A 97 -29.54 4.91 5.25
CA GLU A 97 -28.72 6.09 5.53
C GLU A 97 -27.33 5.96 4.91
N PHE A 98 -26.69 7.09 4.70
CA PHE A 98 -25.33 7.14 4.18
C PHE A 98 -24.53 8.27 4.83
N ILE A 99 -23.21 8.08 4.93
CA ILE A 99 -22.30 9.07 5.48
C ILE A 99 -21.81 9.99 4.37
N THR A 100 -21.89 11.30 4.59
CA THR A 100 -21.18 12.32 3.82
C THR A 100 -20.05 12.88 4.66
N VAL A 101 -18.93 13.19 4.02
CA VAL A 101 -17.79 13.80 4.67
C VAL A 101 -17.66 15.23 4.19
N ASN A 102 -17.76 16.21 5.11
CA ASN A 102 -17.64 17.63 4.81
C ASN A 102 -18.52 18.10 3.62
N GLY A 103 -19.72 17.55 3.49
CA GLY A 103 -20.66 17.90 2.42
C GLY A 103 -20.33 17.34 1.03
N THR A 104 -19.39 16.42 0.94
CA THR A 104 -19.09 15.70 -0.32
C THR A 104 -20.16 14.64 -0.63
N ALA A 105 -20.08 14.02 -1.81
CA ALA A 105 -20.89 12.84 -2.14
C ALA A 105 -20.76 11.76 -1.07
N GLY A 106 -21.78 10.92 -0.92
CA GLY A 106 -21.78 9.81 0.04
C GLY A 106 -20.52 8.95 -0.12
N THR A 107 -19.95 8.54 1.01
CA THR A 107 -18.70 7.75 1.03
C THR A 107 -18.88 6.38 1.64
N ILE A 108 -19.93 6.22 2.47
CA ILE A 108 -20.28 4.96 3.14
C ILE A 108 -21.80 4.87 3.17
N TYR A 109 -22.34 3.71 2.76
CA TYR A 109 -23.77 3.48 2.61
C TYR A 109 -24.17 2.23 3.39
N ARG A 110 -25.25 2.33 4.17
CA ARG A 110 -25.87 1.18 4.82
C ARG A 110 -27.20 0.86 4.13
N PHE A 111 -27.32 -0.35 3.60
CA PHE A 111 -28.47 -0.76 2.80
C PHE A 111 -28.81 -2.24 2.94
N SER A 112 -30.04 -2.57 2.58
CA SER A 112 -30.56 -3.94 2.48
C SER A 112 -31.34 -4.08 1.16
N LYS A 113 -31.98 -5.21 0.93
CA LYS A 113 -32.83 -5.44 -0.24
C LYS A 113 -33.90 -4.35 -0.45
N LYS A 114 -34.37 -3.71 0.63
CA LYS A 114 -35.37 -2.64 0.58
C LYS A 114 -34.88 -1.38 -0.13
N GLN A 115 -33.59 -1.13 -0.16
CA GLN A 115 -32.97 0.04 -0.81
C GLN A 115 -32.56 -0.22 -2.27
N ILE A 116 -32.75 -1.42 -2.80
CA ILE A 116 -32.43 -1.74 -4.19
C ILE A 116 -33.63 -1.39 -5.07
N THR A 117 -33.38 -0.59 -6.10
CA THR A 117 -34.38 -0.21 -7.09
C THR A 117 -34.24 -1.06 -8.37
N GLU A 118 -35.22 -0.95 -9.27
CA GLU A 118 -35.10 -1.43 -10.63
C GLU A 118 -33.80 -0.91 -11.27
N LYS A 119 -33.05 -1.77 -11.92
CA LYS A 119 -31.69 -1.53 -12.45
C LYS A 119 -30.56 -1.56 -11.41
N TYR A 120 -30.76 -2.25 -10.27
CA TYR A 120 -29.70 -2.52 -9.28
C TYR A 120 -29.02 -1.27 -8.68
N LYS A 121 -29.73 -0.14 -8.64
CA LYS A 121 -29.28 1.09 -8.01
C LYS A 121 -29.66 1.10 -6.53
N ILE A 122 -28.70 1.47 -5.70
CA ILE A 122 -28.94 1.67 -4.26
C ILE A 122 -29.58 3.05 -4.06
N LYS A 123 -30.81 3.05 -3.54
CA LYS A 123 -31.50 4.29 -3.17
C LYS A 123 -31.37 4.53 -1.69
N VAL A 124 -30.51 5.46 -1.31
CA VAL A 124 -30.35 5.97 0.05
C VAL A 124 -30.75 7.45 0.09
N THR A 125 -31.45 7.88 1.13
CA THR A 125 -32.09 9.19 1.14
C THR A 125 -31.69 10.08 2.30
N ASN A 126 -31.12 9.52 3.37
CA ASN A 126 -30.84 10.26 4.60
C ASN A 126 -29.32 10.41 4.81
N PRO A 127 -28.74 11.58 4.51
CA PRO A 127 -27.34 11.83 4.76
C PRO A 127 -27.06 12.05 6.26
N VAL A 128 -26.02 11.38 6.76
CA VAL A 128 -25.42 11.64 8.05
C VAL A 128 -24.08 12.35 7.81
N THR A 129 -23.96 13.58 8.22
CA THR A 129 -22.74 14.36 7.98
C THR A 129 -21.72 14.12 9.08
N VAL A 130 -20.52 13.69 8.71
CA VAL A 130 -19.35 13.63 9.59
C VAL A 130 -18.47 14.83 9.29
N THR A 131 -18.31 15.70 10.28
CA THR A 131 -17.43 16.87 10.22
C THR A 131 -16.06 16.49 10.76
N GLU A 132 -15.27 15.80 9.95
CA GLU A 132 -13.91 15.39 10.26
C GLU A 132 -13.08 15.43 8.99
N ASP A 133 -11.76 15.62 9.15
CA ASP A 133 -10.81 15.38 8.08
C ASP A 133 -10.64 13.86 7.87
N VAL A 134 -11.57 13.25 7.14
CA VAL A 134 -11.53 11.83 6.81
C VAL A 134 -10.32 11.56 5.91
N LYS A 135 -9.46 10.68 6.37
CA LYS A 135 -8.27 10.29 5.63
C LYS A 135 -8.65 9.40 4.45
N ALA A 136 -8.18 9.78 3.27
CA ALA A 136 -8.39 9.04 2.03
C ALA A 136 -7.14 9.11 1.16
N ILE A 137 -6.82 8.03 0.46
CA ILE A 137 -5.79 8.05 -0.58
C ILE A 137 -6.45 8.46 -1.90
N ARG A 138 -5.93 9.48 -2.53
CA ARG A 138 -6.39 10.00 -3.83
C ARG A 138 -5.29 9.98 -4.87
N PHE A 139 -4.03 10.01 -4.40
CA PHE A 139 -2.83 10.02 -5.22
C PHE A 139 -1.76 9.09 -4.62
N PRO A 140 -0.79 8.63 -5.41
CA PRO A 140 0.25 7.72 -4.93
C PRO A 140 1.06 8.24 -3.75
N TRP A 141 1.28 9.54 -3.65
CA TRP A 141 2.03 10.16 -2.54
C TRP A 141 1.23 10.23 -1.24
N ASP A 142 -0.10 10.19 -1.29
CA ASP A 142 -0.91 10.13 -0.07
C ASP A 142 -0.57 8.87 0.75
N ILE A 143 -0.13 7.80 0.07
CA ILE A 143 0.21 6.52 0.68
C ILE A 143 1.33 6.70 1.71
N PHE A 144 2.46 7.35 1.35
CA PHE A 144 3.53 7.58 2.32
C PHE A 144 3.26 8.78 3.24
N GLN A 145 2.50 9.79 2.79
CA GLN A 145 2.15 10.95 3.61
C GLN A 145 1.19 10.59 4.75
N LEU A 146 0.30 9.63 4.56
CA LEU A 146 -0.61 9.14 5.59
C LEU A 146 -0.02 7.99 6.42
N ASN A 147 1.17 7.50 6.08
CA ASN A 147 1.72 6.28 6.69
C ASN A 147 2.02 6.40 8.18
N ASP A 148 2.46 7.59 8.67
CA ASP A 148 2.68 7.83 10.09
C ASP A 148 1.39 7.63 10.89
N TRP A 149 0.34 8.32 10.49
CA TRP A 149 -0.97 8.20 11.11
C TRP A 149 -1.49 6.75 11.04
N ALA A 150 -1.37 6.12 9.87
CA ALA A 150 -1.87 4.76 9.67
C ALA A 150 -1.12 3.71 10.49
N ILE A 151 0.20 3.82 10.65
CA ILE A 151 0.97 2.92 11.53
C ILE A 151 0.51 3.04 12.99
N ARG A 152 0.22 4.25 13.46
CA ARG A 152 -0.23 4.48 14.84
C ARG A 152 -1.61 3.88 15.09
N GLU A 153 -2.57 4.11 14.18
CA GLU A 153 -3.92 3.54 14.28
C GLU A 153 -3.88 2.01 14.22
N ASP A 154 -3.14 1.46 13.25
CA ASP A 154 -2.99 0.01 13.11
C ASP A 154 -2.29 -0.62 14.31
N PHE A 155 -1.27 0.04 14.85
CA PHE A 155 -0.57 -0.45 16.03
C PHE A 155 -1.50 -0.54 17.23
N ALA A 156 -2.29 0.49 17.47
CA ALA A 156 -3.30 0.48 18.56
C ALA A 156 -4.32 -0.64 18.35
N LEU A 157 -4.82 -0.81 17.11
CA LEU A 157 -5.77 -1.85 16.75
C LEU A 157 -5.20 -3.27 16.94
N ILE A 158 -3.96 -3.51 16.48
CA ILE A 158 -3.31 -4.83 16.51
C ILE A 158 -2.85 -5.18 17.93
N LYS A 159 -2.21 -4.24 18.61
CA LYS A 159 -1.72 -4.43 19.99
C LYS A 159 -2.89 -4.79 20.90
N GLY A 160 -3.93 -3.95 20.95
CA GLY A 160 -5.10 -4.18 21.79
C GLY A 160 -4.72 -4.67 23.17
N LYS A 161 -5.27 -5.85 23.56
CA LYS A 161 -4.92 -6.57 24.80
C LYS A 161 -3.87 -7.68 24.62
N ARG A 162 -3.25 -7.76 23.44
CA ARG A 162 -2.27 -8.81 23.10
C ARG A 162 -0.94 -8.56 23.79
N LYS A 163 -0.21 -9.64 24.05
CA LYS A 163 1.12 -9.60 24.69
C LYS A 163 2.20 -9.70 23.60
N SER A 164 3.15 -8.77 23.62
CA SER A 164 4.34 -8.81 22.78
C SER A 164 5.29 -9.93 23.21
N GLN A 165 6.04 -10.51 22.26
CA GLN A 165 7.24 -11.28 22.58
C GLN A 165 8.24 -10.39 23.32
N ALA A 166 9.01 -10.97 24.24
CA ALA A 166 10.04 -10.24 24.97
C ALA A 166 11.13 -9.69 24.00
N ILE A 167 11.60 -8.49 24.27
CA ILE A 167 12.75 -7.91 23.55
C ILE A 167 14.01 -8.62 24.05
N PRO A 168 14.84 -9.20 23.16
CA PRO A 168 16.08 -9.85 23.57
C PRO A 168 17.05 -8.88 24.24
N SER A 169 17.81 -9.36 25.24
CA SER A 169 18.80 -8.55 25.97
C SER A 169 19.94 -7.99 25.09
N SER A 170 20.19 -8.63 23.96
CA SER A 170 21.16 -8.16 22.95
C SER A 170 20.65 -6.97 22.11
N THR A 171 19.35 -6.63 22.21
CA THR A 171 18.73 -5.54 21.47
C THR A 171 18.53 -4.31 22.35
N LYS A 172 19.06 -3.17 21.95
CA LYS A 172 18.84 -1.91 22.67
C LYS A 172 17.47 -1.33 22.29
N ALA A 173 16.56 -1.28 23.25
CA ALA A 173 15.24 -0.70 23.08
C ALA A 173 15.13 0.65 23.80
N ILE A 174 14.54 1.64 23.12
CA ILE A 174 14.18 2.94 23.70
C ILE A 174 12.66 3.06 23.59
N ASN A 175 11.98 3.39 24.69
CA ASN A 175 10.51 3.38 24.82
C ASN A 175 9.90 2.00 24.50
N PRO A 176 10.27 0.94 25.23
CA PRO A 176 9.88 -0.44 24.92
C PRO A 176 8.37 -0.69 24.99
N ALA A 177 7.60 0.15 25.68
CA ALA A 177 6.14 0.07 25.75
C ALA A 177 5.46 0.27 24.39
N GLU A 178 6.12 1.00 23.48
CA GLU A 178 5.69 1.26 22.11
C GLU A 178 6.35 0.32 21.07
N ILE A 179 6.91 -0.81 21.53
CA ILE A 179 7.46 -1.86 20.66
C ILE A 179 6.60 -3.10 20.81
N PHE A 180 6.07 -3.62 19.72
CA PHE A 180 5.31 -4.86 19.69
C PHE A 180 5.97 -5.86 18.74
N ILE A 181 6.38 -7.00 19.28
CA ILE A 181 7.05 -8.08 18.54
C ILE A 181 6.13 -9.30 18.53
N GLU A 182 5.76 -9.78 17.36
CA GLU A 182 4.98 -10.99 17.17
C GLU A 182 5.82 -12.26 17.44
N LYS A 183 5.13 -13.33 17.73
CA LYS A 183 5.76 -14.64 17.97
C LYS A 183 6.54 -15.12 16.73
N GLY A 184 7.75 -15.65 16.97
CA GLY A 184 8.62 -16.19 15.92
C GLY A 184 9.52 -15.15 15.24
N ALA A 185 9.42 -13.88 15.62
CA ALA A 185 10.35 -12.87 15.14
C ALA A 185 11.74 -13.03 15.79
N ASN A 186 12.80 -12.98 14.97
CA ASN A 186 14.19 -12.95 15.39
C ASN A 186 14.71 -11.50 15.35
N VAL A 187 15.01 -10.93 16.53
CA VAL A 187 15.41 -9.54 16.67
C VAL A 187 16.61 -9.47 17.61
N GLN A 188 17.82 -9.44 17.07
CA GLN A 188 19.03 -9.52 17.89
C GLN A 188 20.07 -8.49 17.47
N HIS A 189 20.86 -8.01 18.44
CA HIS A 189 22.00 -7.12 18.22
C HIS A 189 21.67 -5.86 17.40
N CYS A 190 20.48 -5.28 17.60
CA CYS A 190 20.02 -4.10 16.88
C CYS A 190 19.54 -2.99 17.83
N VAL A 191 19.19 -1.83 17.30
CA VAL A 191 18.66 -0.68 18.06
C VAL A 191 17.23 -0.39 17.59
N LEU A 192 16.26 -0.45 18.50
CA LEU A 192 14.86 -0.10 18.28
C LEU A 192 14.51 1.15 19.09
N ASN A 193 14.28 2.28 18.44
CA ASN A 193 13.93 3.54 19.08
C ASN A 193 12.47 3.95 18.76
N ALA A 194 11.57 3.69 19.68
CA ALA A 194 10.15 4.05 19.59
C ALA A 194 9.80 5.40 20.22
N SER A 195 10.77 6.31 20.47
CA SER A 195 10.49 7.63 21.05
C SER A 195 9.69 8.56 20.13
N PHE A 196 9.71 8.31 18.83
CA PHE A 196 9.01 9.12 17.82
C PHE A 196 7.72 8.49 17.30
N GLY A 197 7.48 7.24 17.63
CA GLY A 197 6.31 6.49 17.25
C GLY A 197 6.49 4.98 17.41
N PRO A 198 5.42 4.19 17.31
CA PRO A 198 5.44 2.77 17.59
C PRO A 198 6.29 1.98 16.60
N ILE A 199 6.78 0.83 17.05
CA ILE A 199 7.49 -0.16 16.24
C ILE A 199 6.73 -1.47 16.30
N TYR A 200 6.23 -1.94 15.15
CA TYR A 200 5.60 -3.23 14.98
C TYR A 200 6.52 -4.18 14.21
N ILE A 201 6.80 -5.32 14.80
CA ILE A 201 7.59 -6.40 14.21
C ILE A 201 6.70 -7.63 14.03
N GLY A 202 6.39 -8.01 12.80
CA GLY A 202 5.48 -9.08 12.44
C GLY A 202 6.01 -10.49 12.70
N LYS A 203 5.16 -11.49 12.47
CA LYS A 203 5.49 -12.91 12.67
C LYS A 203 6.63 -13.36 11.76
N ASN A 204 7.48 -14.24 12.28
CA ASN A 204 8.53 -14.91 11.49
C ASN A 204 9.46 -13.93 10.74
N THR A 205 9.60 -12.72 11.24
CA THR A 205 10.50 -11.69 10.72
C THR A 205 11.90 -11.86 11.24
N GLU A 206 12.84 -11.20 10.57
CA GLU A 206 14.23 -11.14 11.01
C GLU A 206 14.74 -9.69 10.96
N VAL A 207 15.27 -9.18 12.07
CA VAL A 207 16.02 -7.93 12.14
C VAL A 207 17.46 -8.27 12.48
N MET A 208 18.34 -8.12 11.49
CA MET A 208 19.73 -8.55 11.57
C MET A 208 20.57 -7.55 12.33
N GLU A 209 21.79 -7.96 12.68
CA GLU A 209 22.75 -7.27 13.53
C GLU A 209 23.09 -5.86 13.01
N GLY A 210 23.22 -4.94 13.92
CA GLY A 210 23.60 -3.55 13.64
C GLY A 210 22.49 -2.72 12.99
N ALA A 211 21.29 -3.26 12.74
CA ALA A 211 20.18 -2.47 12.22
C ALA A 211 19.73 -1.42 13.23
N MET A 212 19.49 -0.19 12.75
CA MET A 212 19.02 0.94 13.54
C MET A 212 17.65 1.39 13.02
N ILE A 213 16.63 1.19 13.85
CA ILE A 213 15.25 1.47 13.47
C ILE A 213 14.67 2.52 14.42
N ARG A 214 14.17 3.62 13.84
CA ARG A 214 13.43 4.66 14.55
C ARG A 214 11.98 4.67 14.06
N GLY A 215 11.04 4.50 14.99
CA GLY A 215 9.61 4.53 14.69
C GLY A 215 9.09 5.92 14.24
N PRO A 216 7.88 5.97 13.67
CA PRO A 216 6.97 4.84 13.44
C PRO A 216 7.51 3.85 12.40
N PHE A 217 7.39 2.55 12.69
CA PHE A 217 7.90 1.51 11.81
C PHE A 217 7.02 0.26 11.84
N ALA A 218 6.84 -0.36 10.69
CA ALA A 218 6.15 -1.62 10.57
C ALA A 218 6.94 -2.63 9.72
N LEU A 219 7.14 -3.83 10.24
CA LEU A 219 7.73 -4.95 9.53
C LEU A 219 6.68 -6.05 9.39
N GLY A 220 6.23 -6.34 8.18
CA GLY A 220 5.23 -7.34 7.85
C GLY A 220 5.74 -8.77 8.04
N GLU A 221 4.82 -9.74 8.09
CA GLU A 221 5.13 -11.15 8.29
C GLU A 221 6.21 -11.66 7.32
N GLY A 222 7.18 -12.40 7.83
CA GLY A 222 8.26 -13.01 7.05
C GLY A 222 9.22 -12.01 6.39
N ALA A 223 9.08 -10.71 6.65
CA ALA A 223 9.97 -9.70 6.11
C ALA A 223 11.31 -9.65 6.88
N ARG A 224 12.33 -9.09 6.25
CA ARG A 224 13.69 -9.02 6.82
C ARG A 224 14.26 -7.62 6.74
N VAL A 225 14.97 -7.23 7.80
CA VAL A 225 15.84 -6.04 7.81
C VAL A 225 17.28 -6.53 7.80
N LYS A 226 18.08 -6.06 6.82
CA LYS A 226 19.47 -6.46 6.62
C LYS A 226 20.40 -5.83 7.64
N MET A 227 21.59 -6.43 7.79
CA MET A 227 22.66 -5.93 8.67
C MET A 227 22.96 -4.45 8.41
N GLY A 228 23.10 -3.67 9.49
CA GLY A 228 23.49 -2.26 9.42
C GLY A 228 22.48 -1.33 8.74
N ALA A 229 21.26 -1.78 8.47
CA ALA A 229 20.22 -0.94 7.88
C ALA A 229 19.87 0.25 8.77
N ARG A 230 19.62 1.40 8.16
CA ARG A 230 19.23 2.66 8.84
C ARG A 230 17.82 3.04 8.37
N ILE A 231 16.83 2.82 9.25
CA ILE A 231 15.42 3.04 8.91
C ILE A 231 14.81 4.06 9.86
N TYR A 232 14.17 5.11 9.31
CA TYR A 232 13.56 6.18 10.08
C TYR A 232 12.46 6.90 9.30
N GLY A 233 11.68 7.74 9.99
CA GLY A 233 10.42 8.24 9.46
C GLY A 233 9.42 7.10 9.30
N ALA A 234 8.17 7.42 9.04
CA ALA A 234 7.10 6.44 8.97
C ALA A 234 7.31 5.44 7.84
N THR A 235 7.90 4.29 8.15
CA THR A 235 8.30 3.29 7.16
C THR A 235 7.56 1.97 7.37
N SER A 236 6.96 1.45 6.31
CA SER A 236 6.27 0.15 6.31
C SER A 236 6.93 -0.80 5.31
N ILE A 237 7.42 -1.92 5.82
CA ILE A 237 7.99 -3.01 5.02
C ILE A 237 6.97 -4.14 5.00
N GLY A 238 6.27 -4.31 3.88
CA GLY A 238 5.21 -5.30 3.72
C GLY A 238 5.70 -6.75 3.79
N PRO A 239 4.78 -7.72 3.81
CA PRO A 239 5.10 -9.12 4.02
C PRO A 239 6.15 -9.65 3.05
N TYR A 240 7.04 -10.52 3.56
CA TYR A 240 8.09 -11.21 2.79
C TYR A 240 9.05 -10.29 2.01
N SER A 241 9.06 -9.00 2.33
CA SER A 241 9.97 -8.02 1.74
C SER A 241 11.32 -7.98 2.45
N VAL A 242 12.32 -7.41 1.79
CA VAL A 242 13.67 -7.23 2.36
C VAL A 242 14.03 -5.76 2.33
N ALA A 243 14.43 -5.22 3.49
CA ALA A 243 14.85 -3.83 3.67
C ALA A 243 16.32 -3.75 4.08
N GLY A 244 17.13 -2.93 3.40
CA GLY A 244 18.55 -2.72 3.68
C GLY A 244 19.00 -1.34 3.22
N GLY A 245 20.22 -0.94 3.64
CA GLY A 245 20.75 0.39 3.39
C GLY A 245 20.01 1.47 4.17
N GLU A 246 19.75 2.62 3.54
CA GLU A 246 19.05 3.73 4.18
C GLU A 246 17.63 3.87 3.63
N ILE A 247 16.62 3.82 4.51
CA ILE A 247 15.21 3.95 4.14
C ILE A 247 14.54 4.99 5.05
N LYS A 248 13.84 5.94 4.44
CA LYS A 248 13.12 6.98 5.14
C LYS A 248 11.71 7.14 4.59
N ASN A 249 10.71 7.16 5.50
CA ASN A 249 9.32 7.51 5.18
C ASN A 249 8.81 6.86 3.89
N SER A 250 8.98 5.53 3.77
CA SER A 250 8.69 4.79 2.55
C SER A 250 7.90 3.52 2.83
N ILE A 251 7.19 3.04 1.82
CA ILE A 251 6.37 1.84 1.91
C ILE A 251 6.78 0.86 0.82
N LEU A 252 7.00 -0.40 1.21
CA LEU A 252 7.09 -1.56 0.32
C LEU A 252 5.84 -2.40 0.55
N PHE A 253 5.08 -2.74 -0.52
CA PHE A 253 3.80 -3.45 -0.33
C PHE A 253 4.00 -4.89 0.10
N GLY A 254 4.74 -5.68 -0.63
CA GLY A 254 5.02 -7.06 -0.27
C GLY A 254 5.97 -7.72 -1.27
N TYR A 255 6.66 -8.77 -0.84
CA TYR A 255 7.57 -9.57 -1.67
C TYR A 255 8.69 -8.77 -2.38
N SER A 256 8.87 -7.50 -2.04
CA SER A 256 9.81 -6.58 -2.68
C SER A 256 11.13 -6.51 -1.96
N SER A 257 12.20 -6.21 -2.67
CA SER A 257 13.55 -6.22 -2.14
C SER A 257 14.28 -4.91 -2.41
N LYS A 258 14.66 -4.23 -1.32
CA LYS A 258 15.65 -3.15 -1.25
C LYS A 258 16.76 -3.62 -0.29
N ALA A 259 17.50 -4.67 -0.68
CA ALA A 259 18.37 -5.41 0.24
C ALA A 259 19.74 -4.76 0.49
N HIS A 260 20.20 -3.91 -0.39
CA HIS A 260 21.55 -3.37 -0.42
C HIS A 260 21.61 -1.88 -0.06
N ASP A 261 22.80 -1.30 0.08
CA ASP A 261 22.98 0.14 0.25
C ASP A 261 22.38 0.96 -0.90
N GLY A 262 22.23 2.24 -0.67
CA GLY A 262 21.46 3.21 -1.45
C GLY A 262 20.34 3.81 -0.60
N TYR A 263 19.94 5.03 -0.93
CA TYR A 263 18.88 5.77 -0.22
C TYR A 263 17.52 5.54 -0.87
N LEU A 264 16.51 5.24 -0.06
CA LEU A 264 15.09 5.21 -0.45
C LEU A 264 14.30 6.15 0.45
N GLY A 265 13.78 7.24 -0.09
CA GLY A 265 13.06 8.24 0.71
C GLY A 265 11.75 8.70 0.09
N ASP A 266 10.73 8.89 0.93
CA ASP A 266 9.40 9.42 0.57
C ASP A 266 8.81 8.71 -0.68
N SER A 267 8.85 7.36 -0.66
CA SER A 267 8.61 6.51 -1.83
C SER A 267 7.59 5.41 -1.55
N VAL A 268 6.96 4.93 -2.62
CA VAL A 268 6.07 3.77 -2.57
C VAL A 268 6.54 2.74 -3.59
N ILE A 269 6.80 1.53 -3.12
CA ILE A 269 7.26 0.40 -3.94
C ILE A 269 6.17 -0.67 -3.95
N GLY A 270 5.73 -1.04 -5.13
CA GLY A 270 4.75 -2.09 -5.37
C GLY A 270 5.20 -3.48 -4.89
N GLU A 271 4.49 -4.50 -5.30
CA GLU A 271 4.82 -5.89 -4.99
C GLU A 271 5.80 -6.49 -6.01
N TRP A 272 6.57 -7.47 -5.55
CA TRP A 272 7.50 -8.22 -6.40
C TRP A 272 8.55 -7.35 -7.11
N CYS A 273 8.85 -6.18 -6.55
CA CYS A 273 9.88 -5.28 -7.04
C CYS A 273 11.26 -5.66 -6.52
N ASN A 274 12.29 -5.33 -7.29
CA ASN A 274 13.68 -5.49 -6.83
C ASN A 274 14.51 -4.27 -7.18
N LEU A 275 15.08 -3.63 -6.17
CA LEU A 275 16.03 -2.53 -6.34
C LEU A 275 17.46 -3.10 -6.30
N GLY A 276 18.19 -2.99 -7.41
CA GLY A 276 19.58 -3.41 -7.52
C GLY A 276 20.48 -2.69 -6.50
N ALA A 277 21.63 -3.28 -6.18
CA ALA A 277 22.59 -2.70 -5.24
C ALA A 277 22.98 -1.27 -5.67
N GLY A 278 23.07 -0.35 -4.72
CA GLY A 278 23.37 1.05 -4.99
C GLY A 278 22.22 1.87 -5.59
N THR A 279 21.06 1.27 -5.85
CA THR A 279 19.89 2.04 -6.31
C THR A 279 19.55 3.12 -5.29
N THR A 280 19.52 4.37 -5.74
CA THR A 280 19.30 5.55 -4.91
C THR A 280 18.26 6.45 -5.56
N ASN A 281 17.28 6.96 -4.79
CA ASN A 281 16.35 7.95 -5.30
C ASN A 281 16.55 9.32 -4.65
N SER A 282 16.38 10.38 -5.45
CA SER A 282 16.19 11.73 -4.92
C SER A 282 14.74 11.89 -4.43
N ASN A 283 14.54 12.59 -3.31
CA ASN A 283 13.21 12.94 -2.81
C ASN A 283 13.01 14.46 -2.64
N LEU A 284 14.05 15.23 -2.89
CA LEU A 284 14.07 16.69 -2.78
C LEU A 284 14.83 17.26 -3.98
N LYS A 285 14.28 18.27 -4.62
CA LYS A 285 14.99 18.98 -5.69
C LYS A 285 16.12 19.86 -5.13
N ASN A 286 17.19 20.04 -5.88
CA ASN A 286 18.33 20.87 -5.47
C ASN A 286 17.93 22.32 -5.14
N ASN A 287 16.90 22.86 -5.76
CA ASN A 287 16.36 24.18 -5.50
C ASN A 287 15.21 24.20 -4.47
N ALA A 288 14.97 23.09 -3.77
CA ALA A 288 13.90 22.91 -2.80
C ALA A 288 12.48 23.29 -3.29
N SER A 289 12.26 23.30 -4.59
CA SER A 289 10.91 23.57 -5.16
C SER A 289 10.01 22.34 -5.07
N ILE A 290 8.71 22.57 -5.30
CA ILE A 290 7.69 21.51 -5.30
C ILE A 290 8.03 20.42 -6.33
N VAL A 291 7.98 19.18 -5.89
CA VAL A 291 8.10 18.01 -6.74
C VAL A 291 6.77 17.79 -7.45
N LYS A 292 6.83 17.64 -8.76
CA LYS A 292 5.67 17.24 -9.58
C LYS A 292 5.80 15.78 -9.95
N VAL A 293 4.69 15.06 -9.84
CA VAL A 293 4.58 13.63 -10.16
C VAL A 293 3.69 13.47 -11.37
N TRP A 294 4.07 12.61 -12.27
CA TRP A 294 3.27 12.26 -13.44
C TRP A 294 1.98 11.51 -13.02
N THR A 295 0.89 11.87 -13.66
CA THR A 295 -0.39 11.14 -13.59
C THR A 295 -0.99 11.06 -15.01
N PRO A 296 -1.95 10.17 -15.29
CA PRO A 296 -2.64 10.15 -16.58
C PRO A 296 -3.30 11.48 -16.98
N LYS A 297 -3.58 12.34 -16.00
CA LYS A 297 -4.16 13.70 -16.21
C LYS A 297 -3.11 14.81 -16.28
N GLY A 298 -1.82 14.46 -16.31
CA GLY A 298 -0.71 15.41 -16.34
C GLY A 298 0.11 15.41 -15.05
N GLN A 299 1.01 16.38 -14.92
CA GLN A 299 1.89 16.50 -13.75
C GLN A 299 1.19 17.25 -12.62
N LEU A 300 1.10 16.63 -11.46
CA LEU A 300 0.49 17.21 -10.26
C LEU A 300 1.53 17.45 -9.15
N ALA A 301 1.29 18.46 -8.32
CA ALA A 301 2.14 18.81 -7.20
C ALA A 301 1.96 17.81 -6.04
N ALA A 302 3.04 17.15 -5.63
CA ALA A 302 3.04 16.18 -4.52
C ALA A 302 3.62 16.74 -3.21
N GLY A 303 4.19 17.94 -3.24
CA GLY A 303 4.84 18.58 -2.10
C GLY A 303 6.33 18.80 -2.33
N ILE A 304 7.04 19.31 -1.30
CA ILE A 304 8.47 19.61 -1.38
C ILE A 304 9.30 18.31 -1.41
N LYS A 305 8.82 17.25 -0.76
CA LYS A 305 9.48 15.94 -0.71
C LYS A 305 8.59 14.87 -1.32
N CYS A 306 9.11 14.23 -2.36
CA CYS A 306 8.48 13.09 -3.00
C CYS A 306 9.53 12.29 -3.76
N GLY A 307 9.69 11.03 -3.41
CA GLY A 307 10.61 10.10 -4.06
C GLY A 307 9.99 9.42 -5.27
N MET A 308 10.18 8.10 -5.39
CA MET A 308 9.66 7.33 -6.51
C MET A 308 8.38 6.57 -6.18
N MET A 309 7.55 6.36 -7.19
CA MET A 309 6.38 5.49 -7.21
C MET A 309 6.66 4.35 -8.18
N MET A 310 6.85 3.14 -7.68
CA MET A 310 7.27 2.00 -8.51
C MET A 310 6.19 0.92 -8.55
N GLY A 311 5.67 0.67 -9.74
CA GLY A 311 4.64 -0.35 -9.99
C GLY A 311 5.17 -1.78 -9.83
N ASP A 312 4.24 -2.70 -9.65
CA ASP A 312 4.52 -4.11 -9.38
C ASP A 312 5.42 -4.74 -10.43
N TYR A 313 6.17 -5.75 -10.00
CA TYR A 313 7.09 -6.54 -10.84
C TYR A 313 8.23 -5.76 -11.49
N SER A 314 8.42 -4.49 -11.13
CA SER A 314 9.47 -3.64 -11.71
C SER A 314 10.80 -3.83 -10.99
N ARG A 315 11.90 -3.69 -11.73
CA ARG A 315 13.27 -3.93 -11.25
C ARG A 315 14.20 -2.83 -11.71
N THR A 316 15.16 -2.49 -10.87
CA THR A 316 16.26 -1.62 -11.25
C THR A 316 17.58 -2.38 -11.33
N ALA A 317 18.45 -2.00 -12.25
CA ALA A 317 19.82 -2.45 -12.25
C ALA A 317 20.61 -1.90 -11.04
N ILE A 318 21.83 -2.41 -10.84
CA ILE A 318 22.76 -1.85 -9.85
C ILE A 318 23.05 -0.37 -10.16
N ASN A 319 23.26 0.44 -9.10
CA ASN A 319 23.63 1.86 -9.21
C ASN A 319 22.63 2.71 -10.02
N THR A 320 21.36 2.31 -10.06
CA THR A 320 20.34 3.13 -10.72
C THR A 320 20.08 4.40 -9.91
N ALA A 321 20.22 5.56 -10.55
CA ALA A 321 19.94 6.86 -9.97
C ALA A 321 18.51 7.30 -10.38
N VAL A 322 17.59 7.35 -9.41
CA VAL A 322 16.19 7.68 -9.65
C VAL A 322 15.90 9.13 -9.29
N ASN A 323 15.32 9.88 -10.20
CA ASN A 323 14.96 11.28 -9.96
C ASN A 323 13.79 11.41 -8.96
N CYS A 324 13.65 12.58 -8.33
CA CYS A 324 12.51 12.87 -7.45
C CYS A 324 11.20 12.89 -8.24
N GLY A 325 10.14 12.33 -7.66
CA GLY A 325 8.81 12.23 -8.28
C GLY A 325 8.73 11.30 -9.49
N THR A 326 9.72 10.42 -9.69
CA THR A 326 9.66 9.44 -10.78
C THR A 326 8.56 8.41 -10.55
N VAL A 327 7.73 8.20 -11.57
CA VAL A 327 6.77 7.10 -11.65
C VAL A 327 7.32 6.02 -12.57
N ILE A 328 7.51 4.83 -12.04
CA ILE A 328 7.90 3.64 -12.79
C ILE A 328 6.67 2.75 -12.92
N GLY A 329 6.29 2.42 -14.14
CA GLY A 329 5.14 1.57 -14.43
C GLY A 329 5.28 0.14 -13.94
N VAL A 330 4.33 -0.70 -14.32
CA VAL A 330 4.29 -2.13 -14.00
C VAL A 330 5.26 -2.90 -14.89
N SER A 331 5.93 -3.91 -14.34
CA SER A 331 6.81 -4.85 -15.07
C SER A 331 7.93 -4.18 -15.88
N CYS A 332 8.54 -3.12 -15.33
CA CYS A 332 9.68 -2.45 -15.96
C CYS A 332 11.00 -3.11 -15.56
N ASN A 333 11.95 -3.14 -16.48
CA ASN A 333 13.35 -3.45 -16.19
C ASN A 333 14.18 -2.19 -16.45
N VAL A 334 14.51 -1.47 -15.38
CA VAL A 334 15.08 -0.11 -15.43
C VAL A 334 16.61 -0.19 -15.34
N PHE A 335 17.27 0.22 -16.39
CA PHE A 335 18.73 0.37 -16.46
C PHE A 335 19.06 1.48 -17.49
N GLY A 336 20.20 2.10 -17.32
CA GLY A 336 20.64 3.22 -18.17
C GLY A 336 21.64 4.11 -17.45
N ASN A 337 22.05 5.18 -18.08
CA ASN A 337 23.00 6.14 -17.56
C ASN A 337 22.29 7.40 -17.02
N GLY A 338 22.85 7.97 -15.95
CA GLY A 338 22.34 9.23 -15.37
C GLY A 338 21.04 9.06 -14.57
N LEU A 339 20.34 10.17 -14.36
CA LEU A 339 19.06 10.19 -13.64
C LEU A 339 17.92 9.69 -14.55
N THR A 340 17.02 8.90 -13.98
CA THR A 340 15.82 8.48 -14.71
C THR A 340 14.94 9.68 -15.11
N PRO A 341 14.16 9.57 -16.19
CA PRO A 341 13.05 10.50 -16.46
C PRO A 341 11.99 10.39 -15.35
N ASN A 342 11.10 11.40 -15.29
CA ASN A 342 10.03 11.43 -14.29
C ASN A 342 8.90 10.42 -14.53
N TYR A 343 8.86 9.80 -15.71
CA TYR A 343 7.91 8.74 -16.04
C TYR A 343 8.57 7.66 -16.90
N ILE A 344 8.42 6.42 -16.48
CA ILE A 344 8.84 5.22 -17.21
C ILE A 344 7.58 4.37 -17.44
N PRO A 345 7.12 4.23 -18.68
CA PRO A 345 5.88 3.49 -19.00
C PRO A 345 5.92 2.02 -18.59
N ASN A 346 4.74 1.42 -18.48
CA ASN A 346 4.62 -0.02 -18.21
C ASN A 346 5.40 -0.85 -19.22
N PHE A 347 5.97 -1.96 -18.77
CA PHE A 347 6.76 -2.85 -19.61
C PHE A 347 7.93 -2.16 -20.34
N SER A 348 8.57 -1.19 -19.70
CA SER A 348 9.78 -0.59 -20.26
C SER A 348 11.01 -1.49 -20.09
N TRP A 349 11.85 -1.54 -21.12
CA TRP A 349 13.17 -2.16 -21.11
C TRP A 349 14.22 -1.05 -21.24
N GLY A 350 14.85 -0.67 -20.13
CA GLY A 350 15.70 0.52 -20.00
C GLY A 350 14.98 1.65 -19.28
N SER A 351 15.70 2.75 -19.02
CA SER A 351 15.17 3.92 -18.30
C SER A 351 14.52 4.95 -19.23
N GLU A 352 14.79 4.91 -20.52
CA GLU A 352 14.35 5.93 -21.48
C GLU A 352 12.88 5.80 -21.89
N GLY A 353 12.22 4.65 -21.57
CA GLY A 353 10.83 4.40 -21.90
C GLY A 353 10.53 4.15 -23.38
N VAL A 354 11.56 4.04 -24.22
CA VAL A 354 11.45 3.89 -25.68
C VAL A 354 11.35 2.41 -26.08
N LYS A 355 12.09 1.54 -25.40
CA LYS A 355 12.11 0.11 -25.73
C LYS A 355 11.13 -0.63 -24.84
N ARG A 356 10.26 -1.43 -25.45
CA ARG A 356 9.28 -2.22 -24.74
C ARG A 356 9.83 -3.60 -24.37
N TYR A 357 9.51 -4.05 -23.14
CA TYR A 357 9.80 -5.40 -22.67
C TYR A 357 8.85 -6.37 -23.36
N GLU A 358 9.35 -7.39 -24.00
CA GLU A 358 8.53 -8.42 -24.62
C GLU A 358 7.68 -9.14 -23.57
N PHE A 359 6.39 -9.28 -23.82
CA PHE A 359 5.44 -9.81 -22.84
C PHE A 359 5.84 -11.20 -22.32
N GLU A 360 6.09 -12.14 -23.21
CA GLU A 360 6.43 -13.52 -22.82
C GLU A 360 7.75 -13.60 -22.04
N LYS A 361 8.71 -12.72 -22.36
CA LYS A 361 9.96 -12.61 -21.60
C LYS A 361 9.69 -12.04 -20.20
N ALA A 362 8.89 -11.00 -20.11
CA ALA A 362 8.52 -10.40 -18.83
C ALA A 362 7.81 -11.41 -17.90
N ILE A 363 6.88 -12.22 -18.43
CA ILE A 363 6.20 -13.27 -17.67
C ILE A 363 7.17 -14.34 -17.19
N ARG A 364 8.08 -14.86 -18.04
CA ARG A 364 9.11 -15.84 -17.63
C ARG A 364 10.00 -15.29 -16.52
N ASP A 365 10.37 -14.01 -16.60
CA ASP A 365 11.22 -13.39 -15.59
C ASP A 365 10.45 -13.19 -14.26
N ILE A 366 9.17 -12.85 -14.30
CA ILE A 366 8.30 -12.79 -13.12
C ILE A 366 8.17 -14.18 -12.48
N GLU A 367 7.92 -15.23 -13.27
CA GLU A 367 7.87 -16.61 -12.79
C GLU A 367 9.15 -17.02 -12.08
N SER A 368 10.31 -16.70 -12.67
CA SER A 368 11.61 -17.00 -12.09
C SER A 368 11.82 -16.33 -10.73
N TRP A 369 11.41 -15.07 -10.59
CA TRP A 369 11.48 -14.34 -9.31
C TRP A 369 10.50 -14.90 -8.27
N LYS A 370 9.29 -15.26 -8.68
CA LYS A 370 8.29 -15.86 -7.76
C LYS A 370 8.75 -17.23 -7.26
N LYS A 371 9.40 -18.02 -8.09
CA LYS A 371 9.99 -19.32 -7.70
C LYS A 371 11.03 -19.20 -6.59
N LEU A 372 11.80 -18.10 -6.52
CA LEU A 372 12.75 -17.87 -5.42
C LEU A 372 12.08 -17.78 -4.04
N LYS A 373 10.77 -17.53 -4.02
CA LYS A 373 9.95 -17.50 -2.80
C LYS A 373 8.89 -18.62 -2.78
N SER A 374 9.10 -19.68 -3.55
CA SER A 374 8.19 -20.83 -3.67
C SER A 374 6.75 -20.43 -4.04
N LYS A 375 6.62 -19.45 -4.95
CA LYS A 375 5.36 -18.99 -5.52
C LYS A 375 5.35 -19.20 -7.03
N SER A 376 4.14 -19.20 -7.61
CA SER A 376 3.90 -19.25 -9.06
C SER A 376 3.12 -18.02 -9.52
N VAL A 377 3.09 -17.78 -10.81
CA VAL A 377 2.19 -16.78 -11.42
C VAL A 377 0.86 -17.47 -11.70
N SER A 378 -0.24 -16.90 -11.21
CA SER A 378 -1.59 -17.41 -11.50
C SER A 378 -2.04 -17.01 -12.91
N ASP A 379 -3.04 -17.73 -13.44
CA ASP A 379 -3.62 -17.37 -14.75
C ASP A 379 -4.28 -16.00 -14.71
N ASN A 380 -4.85 -15.63 -13.57
CA ASN A 380 -5.42 -14.33 -13.36
C ASN A 380 -4.36 -13.23 -13.38
N GLU A 381 -3.24 -13.36 -12.66
CA GLU A 381 -2.12 -12.42 -12.75
C GLU A 381 -1.63 -12.27 -14.21
N LYS A 382 -1.54 -13.38 -14.97
CA LYS A 382 -1.17 -13.33 -16.39
C LYS A 382 -2.18 -12.54 -17.21
N SER A 383 -3.46 -12.73 -16.93
CA SER A 383 -4.55 -12.02 -17.62
C SER A 383 -4.51 -10.52 -17.36
N ILE A 384 -4.34 -10.11 -16.11
CA ILE A 384 -4.16 -8.72 -15.71
C ILE A 384 -2.94 -8.10 -16.41
N LEU A 385 -1.79 -8.75 -16.32
CA LEU A 385 -0.56 -8.27 -16.97
C LEU A 385 -0.70 -8.17 -18.49
N LYS A 386 -1.42 -9.10 -19.12
CA LYS A 386 -1.71 -9.08 -20.56
C LYS A 386 -2.62 -7.91 -20.92
N TYR A 387 -3.62 -7.64 -20.08
CA TYR A 387 -4.50 -6.49 -20.28
C TYR A 387 -3.72 -5.17 -20.17
N ILE A 388 -2.90 -5.01 -19.12
CA ILE A 388 -2.03 -3.83 -18.95
C ILE A 388 -1.09 -3.68 -20.15
N PHE A 389 -0.46 -4.77 -20.59
CA PHE A 389 0.42 -4.76 -21.75
C PHE A 389 -0.27 -4.28 -23.03
N LYS A 390 -1.55 -4.55 -23.22
CA LYS A 390 -2.29 -4.19 -24.43
C LYS A 390 -2.86 -2.77 -24.41
N HIS A 391 -3.25 -2.28 -23.24
CA HIS A 391 -4.09 -1.07 -23.16
C HIS A 391 -3.41 0.13 -22.48
N PHE A 392 -2.30 -0.10 -21.78
CA PHE A 392 -1.52 0.92 -21.08
C PHE A 392 -0.04 0.87 -21.45
#